data_6e0b67a16dda68f9500e3afe9b7cbbac
#
_entry.id   6e0b67a16dda68f9500e3afe9b7cbbac
#
_cell.length_a   1.000
_cell.length_b   1.000
_cell.length_c   1.000
_cell.angle_alpha   90.00
_cell.angle_beta   90.00
_cell.angle_gamma   90.00
#
_symmetry.space_group_name_H-M   'P 1'
#
loop_
_entity.id
_entity.type
_entity.pdbx_description
1 polymer ?
#
loop_
_entity_poly.entity_id
_entity_poly.type
_entity_poly.pdbx_seq_one_letter_code
_entity_poly.pdbx_strand_id
1 'polypeptide(L)'
;KGFNIISDNKSAIQQSEIIVLAVLPQQFDAVISEIKGSLTARHVLVSVVSGVTIAAIESVVSNTPILRAMPNTAIAIQESMTCIAANEKSKRHENRVSQMFDCVGLSMIIHEELMTSATALCACGIAFFLRAIRAASQGGTQIGFHADEALKMAAQTAKGAAALLVEHGKHPEREIDKVTSPEGCTIAGLNEMEHKGFSSAMIRGIVTSAGKAEKLY
;
A
#
# COMPACT_ATOMS: atom_id res chain seq x y z
N LYS A 1 -11.94 7.63 -20.79
CA LYS A 1 -11.67 6.40 -21.54
C LYS A 1 -12.71 5.39 -21.11
N GLY A 2 -13.45 4.80 -22.09
CA GLY A 2 -14.46 3.79 -21.80
C GLY A 2 -13.82 2.47 -21.38
N PHE A 3 -14.37 1.85 -20.33
CA PHE A 3 -14.06 0.48 -19.94
C PHE A 3 -15.12 -0.43 -20.54
N ASN A 4 -14.74 -1.61 -21.03
CA ASN A 4 -15.70 -2.65 -21.38
C ASN A 4 -16.11 -3.37 -20.09
N ILE A 5 -17.39 -3.31 -19.75
CA ILE A 5 -17.95 -4.02 -18.62
C ILE A 5 -18.50 -5.36 -19.12
N ILE A 6 -17.97 -6.45 -18.58
CA ILE A 6 -18.38 -7.82 -18.91
C ILE A 6 -18.82 -8.48 -17.60
N SER A 7 -20.04 -9.03 -17.59
CA SER A 7 -20.60 -9.71 -16.41
C SER A 7 -20.12 -11.15 -16.26
N ASP A 8 -19.58 -11.75 -17.33
CA ASP A 8 -19.05 -13.11 -17.33
C ASP A 8 -17.51 -13.09 -17.22
N ASN A 9 -16.98 -13.53 -16.09
CA ASN A 9 -15.54 -13.57 -15.83
C ASN A 9 -14.78 -14.43 -16.86
N LYS A 10 -15.34 -15.53 -17.33
CA LYS A 10 -14.67 -16.41 -18.30
C LYS A 10 -14.48 -15.72 -19.66
N SER A 11 -15.49 -15.00 -20.11
CA SER A 11 -15.41 -14.20 -21.34
C SER A 11 -14.38 -13.05 -21.21
N ALA A 12 -14.28 -12.42 -20.03
CA ALA A 12 -13.29 -11.39 -19.78
C ALA A 12 -11.85 -11.95 -19.84
N ILE A 13 -11.62 -13.13 -19.27
CA ILE A 13 -10.31 -13.81 -19.27
C ILE A 13 -9.88 -14.14 -20.70
N GLN A 14 -10.78 -14.67 -21.53
CA GLN A 14 -10.45 -15.04 -22.92
C GLN A 14 -9.92 -13.88 -23.74
N GLN A 15 -10.31 -12.65 -23.43
CA GLN A 15 -9.94 -11.41 -24.12
C GLN A 15 -8.74 -10.69 -23.49
N SER A 16 -8.13 -11.26 -22.43
CA SER A 16 -7.13 -10.58 -21.64
C SER A 16 -5.85 -11.41 -21.52
N GLU A 17 -4.71 -10.76 -21.36
CA GLU A 17 -3.43 -11.42 -21.03
C GLU A 17 -3.10 -11.31 -19.54
N ILE A 18 -3.39 -10.15 -18.93
CA ILE A 18 -3.21 -9.91 -17.49
C ILE A 18 -4.58 -9.92 -16.84
N ILE A 19 -4.73 -10.77 -15.85
CA ILE A 19 -5.95 -10.92 -15.06
C ILE A 19 -5.66 -10.39 -13.66
N VAL A 20 -6.33 -9.32 -13.26
CA VAL A 20 -6.22 -8.78 -11.89
C VAL A 20 -7.39 -9.32 -11.06
N LEU A 21 -7.07 -10.16 -10.07
CA LEU A 21 -8.04 -10.69 -9.11
C LEU A 21 -8.20 -9.70 -7.95
N ALA A 22 -9.26 -8.90 -8.00
CA ALA A 22 -9.53 -7.81 -7.07
C ALA A 22 -10.88 -8.01 -6.36
N VAL A 23 -10.95 -9.06 -5.55
CA VAL A 23 -12.15 -9.43 -4.78
C VAL A 23 -11.85 -9.44 -3.28
N LEU A 24 -12.88 -9.46 -2.44
CA LEU A 24 -12.69 -9.64 -1.00
C LEU A 24 -12.16 -11.06 -0.71
N PRO A 25 -11.35 -11.26 0.35
CA PRO A 25 -10.83 -12.57 0.71
C PRO A 25 -11.93 -13.65 0.81
N GLN A 26 -13.10 -13.31 1.33
CA GLN A 26 -14.25 -14.21 1.48
C GLN A 26 -14.86 -14.65 0.14
N GLN A 27 -14.58 -13.94 -0.93
CA GLN A 27 -15.08 -14.25 -2.29
C GLN A 27 -14.05 -15.02 -3.12
N PHE A 28 -12.83 -15.12 -2.64
CA PHE A 28 -11.69 -15.70 -3.38
C PHE A 28 -12.00 -17.11 -3.89
N ASP A 29 -12.41 -18.03 -3.00
CA ASP A 29 -12.64 -19.44 -3.34
C ASP A 29 -13.73 -19.61 -4.40
N ALA A 30 -14.79 -18.85 -4.31
CA ALA A 30 -15.88 -18.88 -5.28
C ALA A 30 -15.41 -18.43 -6.67
N VAL A 31 -14.70 -17.26 -6.72
CA VAL A 31 -14.26 -16.68 -7.98
C VAL A 31 -13.16 -17.51 -8.62
N ILE A 32 -12.14 -17.94 -7.84
CA ILE A 32 -11.04 -18.75 -8.41
C ILE A 32 -11.55 -20.09 -8.93
N SER A 33 -12.52 -20.72 -8.25
CA SER A 33 -13.15 -21.98 -8.70
C SER A 33 -13.92 -21.81 -10.00
N GLU A 34 -14.58 -20.66 -10.19
CA GLU A 34 -15.29 -20.32 -11.42
C GLU A 34 -14.33 -20.18 -12.61
N ILE A 35 -13.20 -19.46 -12.40
CA ILE A 35 -12.31 -19.02 -13.50
C ILE A 35 -11.16 -19.97 -13.81
N LYS A 36 -10.79 -20.89 -12.89
CA LYS A 36 -9.61 -21.75 -13.02
C LYS A 36 -9.51 -22.50 -14.34
N GLY A 37 -10.65 -22.96 -14.87
CA GLY A 37 -10.67 -23.69 -16.16
C GLY A 37 -10.44 -22.82 -17.40
N SER A 38 -10.52 -21.49 -17.26
CA SER A 38 -10.28 -20.52 -18.34
C SER A 38 -8.84 -19.96 -18.30
N LEU A 39 -8.12 -20.14 -17.18
CA LEU A 39 -6.75 -19.69 -17.02
C LEU A 39 -5.78 -20.67 -17.69
N THR A 40 -4.77 -20.14 -18.37
CA THR A 40 -3.77 -20.91 -19.11
C THR A 40 -2.39 -20.28 -18.95
N ALA A 41 -1.33 -20.95 -19.45
CA ALA A 41 0.04 -20.43 -19.44
C ALA A 41 0.26 -19.11 -20.22
N ARG A 42 -0.69 -18.71 -21.07
CA ARG A 42 -0.63 -17.41 -21.78
C ARG A 42 -1.04 -16.22 -20.91
N HIS A 43 -1.76 -16.47 -19.82
CA HIS A 43 -2.22 -15.44 -18.90
C HIS A 43 -1.20 -15.19 -17.80
N VAL A 44 -1.29 -14.00 -17.20
CA VAL A 44 -0.62 -13.64 -15.96
C VAL A 44 -1.69 -13.28 -14.94
N LEU A 45 -1.78 -14.03 -13.86
CA LEU A 45 -2.72 -13.77 -12.78
C LEU A 45 -2.04 -12.89 -11.71
N VAL A 46 -2.58 -11.70 -11.49
CA VAL A 46 -2.13 -10.78 -10.45
C VAL A 46 -3.19 -10.72 -9.36
N SER A 47 -2.91 -11.24 -8.19
CA SER A 47 -3.84 -11.20 -7.05
C SER A 47 -3.55 -9.98 -6.18
N VAL A 48 -4.56 -9.14 -5.96
CA VAL A 48 -4.54 -8.07 -4.93
C VAL A 48 -5.34 -8.46 -3.68
N VAL A 49 -5.67 -9.74 -3.55
CA VAL A 49 -6.44 -10.27 -2.41
C VAL A 49 -5.53 -10.40 -1.19
N SER A 50 -5.92 -9.73 -0.10
CA SER A 50 -5.16 -9.78 1.15
C SER A 50 -5.20 -11.20 1.75
N GLY A 51 -4.04 -11.67 2.27
CA GLY A 51 -3.93 -12.94 2.98
C GLY A 51 -3.72 -14.17 2.09
N VAL A 52 -4.16 -14.17 0.84
CA VAL A 52 -4.04 -15.33 -0.06
C VAL A 52 -2.65 -15.43 -0.65
N THR A 53 -1.94 -16.52 -0.37
CA THR A 53 -0.55 -16.74 -0.84
C THR A 53 -0.50 -17.23 -2.30
N ILE A 54 0.67 -17.07 -2.96
CA ILE A 54 0.91 -17.64 -4.29
C ILE A 54 0.71 -19.16 -4.25
N ALA A 55 1.22 -19.84 -3.23
CA ALA A 55 1.06 -21.27 -3.06
C ALA A 55 -0.41 -21.71 -2.96
N ALA A 56 -1.23 -20.94 -2.23
CA ALA A 56 -2.67 -21.19 -2.14
C ALA A 56 -3.35 -21.06 -3.52
N ILE A 57 -2.99 -20.05 -4.30
CA ILE A 57 -3.52 -19.87 -5.65
C ILE A 57 -3.03 -20.98 -6.58
N GLU A 58 -1.74 -21.36 -6.53
CA GLU A 58 -1.15 -22.43 -7.34
C GLU A 58 -1.78 -23.79 -7.09
N SER A 59 -2.25 -24.07 -5.87
CA SER A 59 -2.94 -25.32 -5.56
C SER A 59 -4.24 -25.50 -6.35
N VAL A 60 -4.82 -24.41 -6.83
CA VAL A 60 -6.08 -24.39 -7.60
C VAL A 60 -5.84 -24.12 -9.09
N VAL A 61 -4.79 -23.34 -9.41
CA VAL A 61 -4.45 -22.89 -10.78
C VAL A 61 -3.01 -23.29 -11.12
N SER A 62 -2.83 -24.45 -11.76
CA SER A 62 -1.50 -25.07 -11.89
C SER A 62 -0.60 -24.51 -13.01
N ASN A 63 -1.16 -23.94 -14.08
CA ASN A 63 -0.41 -23.62 -15.32
C ASN A 63 -0.31 -22.11 -15.62
N THR A 64 -0.78 -21.25 -14.76
CA THR A 64 -0.79 -19.78 -14.99
C THR A 64 0.28 -19.13 -14.10
N PRO A 65 1.16 -18.28 -14.64
CA PRO A 65 2.02 -17.42 -13.83
C PRO A 65 1.21 -16.57 -12.87
N ILE A 66 1.60 -16.58 -11.58
CA ILE A 66 0.88 -15.90 -10.51
C ILE A 66 1.82 -14.90 -9.84
N LEU A 67 1.36 -13.65 -9.70
CA LEU A 67 1.98 -12.63 -8.88
C LEU A 67 0.99 -12.15 -7.83
N ARG A 68 1.51 -11.65 -6.72
CA ARG A 68 0.73 -10.89 -5.75
C ARG A 68 1.11 -9.43 -5.84
N ALA A 69 0.14 -8.55 -5.71
CA ALA A 69 0.36 -7.12 -5.59
C ALA A 69 -0.47 -6.58 -4.42
N MET A 70 0.15 -5.71 -3.63
CA MET A 70 -0.51 -5.07 -2.49
C MET A 70 -0.46 -3.55 -2.68
N PRO A 71 -1.41 -2.98 -3.43
CA PRO A 71 -1.58 -1.52 -3.51
C PRO A 71 -2.22 -0.97 -2.24
N ASN A 72 -2.28 0.35 -2.14
CA ASN A 72 -3.07 1.03 -1.13
C ASN A 72 -4.12 1.97 -1.75
N THR A 73 -4.96 2.57 -0.93
CA THR A 73 -6.09 3.40 -1.39
C THR A 73 -5.68 4.67 -2.14
N ALA A 74 -4.41 5.12 -2.01
CA ALA A 74 -3.89 6.25 -2.78
C ALA A 74 -3.75 5.95 -4.28
N ILE A 75 -3.98 4.70 -4.71
CA ILE A 75 -4.10 4.32 -6.13
C ILE A 75 -5.15 5.17 -6.86
N ALA A 76 -6.20 5.60 -6.17
CA ALA A 76 -7.26 6.44 -6.74
C ALA A 76 -6.76 7.81 -7.23
N ILE A 77 -5.63 8.28 -6.71
CA ILE A 77 -5.00 9.55 -7.08
C ILE A 77 -3.59 9.35 -7.67
N GLN A 78 -3.26 8.11 -8.09
CA GLN A 78 -1.97 7.75 -8.69
C GLN A 78 -0.76 7.95 -7.77
N GLU A 79 -0.95 7.74 -6.48
CA GLU A 79 0.08 7.88 -5.42
C GLU A 79 0.17 6.61 -4.56
N SER A 80 -0.13 5.44 -5.15
CA SER A 80 -0.05 4.18 -4.43
C SER A 80 1.40 3.76 -4.19
N MET A 81 1.69 3.22 -3.02
CA MET A 81 2.82 2.31 -2.84
C MET A 81 2.31 0.89 -3.05
N THR A 82 2.78 0.21 -4.10
CA THR A 82 2.36 -1.16 -4.45
C THR A 82 3.52 -2.13 -4.27
N CYS A 83 3.43 -3.04 -3.31
CA CYS A 83 4.40 -4.13 -3.17
C CYS A 83 3.99 -5.31 -4.04
N ILE A 84 4.95 -5.87 -4.79
CA ILE A 84 4.73 -6.97 -5.73
C ILE A 84 5.63 -8.15 -5.34
N ALA A 85 5.06 -9.35 -5.34
CA ALA A 85 5.81 -10.58 -5.13
C ALA A 85 5.48 -11.60 -6.23
N ALA A 86 6.50 -12.35 -6.63
CA ALA A 86 6.39 -13.44 -7.59
C ALA A 86 7.18 -14.67 -7.08
N ASN A 87 6.79 -15.84 -7.54
CA ASN A 87 7.64 -17.03 -7.41
C ASN A 87 8.56 -17.17 -8.64
N GLU A 88 9.46 -18.14 -8.63
CA GLU A 88 10.43 -18.37 -9.71
C GLU A 88 9.76 -18.56 -11.10
N LYS A 89 8.58 -19.18 -11.15
CA LYS A 89 7.82 -19.38 -12.40
C LYS A 89 7.30 -18.08 -13.00
N SER A 90 7.01 -17.11 -12.14
CA SER A 90 6.35 -15.84 -12.49
C SER A 90 7.32 -14.66 -12.58
N LYS A 91 8.56 -14.83 -12.11
CA LYS A 91 9.59 -13.79 -12.01
C LYS A 91 9.81 -13.00 -13.32
N ARG A 92 9.76 -13.69 -14.45
CA ARG A 92 9.88 -13.03 -15.78
C ARG A 92 8.79 -11.97 -16.06
N HIS A 93 7.70 -11.99 -15.32
CA HIS A 93 6.58 -11.05 -15.49
C HIS A 93 6.61 -9.86 -14.50
N GLU A 94 7.55 -9.85 -13.53
CA GLU A 94 7.68 -8.79 -12.52
C GLU A 94 7.74 -7.40 -13.15
N ASN A 95 8.66 -7.20 -14.10
CA ASN A 95 8.82 -5.89 -14.74
C ASN A 95 7.54 -5.41 -15.45
N ARG A 96 6.82 -6.31 -16.14
CA ARG A 96 5.59 -5.96 -16.83
C ARG A 96 4.49 -5.55 -15.84
N VAL A 97 4.38 -6.27 -14.72
CA VAL A 97 3.41 -5.98 -13.67
C VAL A 97 3.79 -4.71 -12.90
N SER A 98 5.08 -4.52 -12.59
CA SER A 98 5.59 -3.27 -12.02
C SER A 98 5.22 -2.06 -12.87
N GLN A 99 5.54 -2.07 -14.16
CA GLN A 99 5.21 -0.98 -15.08
C GLN A 99 3.70 -0.65 -15.10
N MET A 100 2.85 -1.66 -14.96
CA MET A 100 1.41 -1.43 -14.86
C MET A 100 1.04 -0.67 -13.58
N PHE A 101 1.62 -1.03 -12.43
CA PHE A 101 1.35 -0.33 -11.17
C PHE A 101 2.08 1.01 -11.05
N ASP A 102 3.21 1.19 -11.71
CA ASP A 102 3.94 2.47 -11.76
C ASP A 102 3.15 3.57 -12.49
N CYS A 103 2.15 3.21 -13.30
CA CYS A 103 1.19 4.18 -13.86
C CYS A 103 0.25 4.78 -12.81
N VAL A 104 0.16 4.20 -11.62
CA VAL A 104 -0.76 4.61 -10.55
C VAL A 104 -0.06 4.79 -9.20
N GLY A 105 1.26 5.01 -9.23
CA GLY A 105 2.08 5.27 -8.06
C GLY A 105 3.49 4.74 -8.21
N LEU A 106 4.05 4.18 -7.16
CA LEU A 106 5.36 3.54 -7.12
C LEU A 106 5.18 2.06 -6.80
N SER A 107 5.87 1.18 -7.52
CA SER A 107 5.91 -0.25 -7.20
C SER A 107 7.27 -0.68 -6.66
N MET A 108 7.27 -1.75 -5.87
CA MET A 108 8.47 -2.37 -5.32
C MET A 108 8.34 -3.89 -5.33
N ILE A 109 9.34 -4.57 -5.90
CA ILE A 109 9.42 -6.03 -5.84
C ILE A 109 9.94 -6.43 -4.46
N ILE A 110 9.25 -7.36 -3.81
CA ILE A 110 9.61 -7.88 -2.49
C ILE A 110 9.50 -9.41 -2.49
N HIS A 111 10.13 -10.06 -1.51
CA HIS A 111 9.87 -11.47 -1.23
C HIS A 111 8.44 -11.67 -0.70
N GLU A 112 7.77 -12.74 -1.10
CA GLU A 112 6.37 -12.99 -0.70
C GLU A 112 6.19 -13.06 0.83
N GLU A 113 7.18 -13.55 1.55
CA GLU A 113 7.20 -13.61 3.02
C GLU A 113 7.01 -12.23 3.68
N LEU A 114 7.40 -11.16 2.99
CA LEU A 114 7.25 -9.78 3.46
C LEU A 114 5.88 -9.17 3.09
N MET A 115 5.01 -9.88 2.37
CA MET A 115 3.74 -9.32 1.89
C MET A 115 2.80 -8.91 3.05
N THR A 116 2.81 -9.66 4.14
CA THR A 116 2.04 -9.31 5.36
C THR A 116 2.59 -8.04 6.02
N SER A 117 3.92 -7.91 6.10
CA SER A 117 4.58 -6.70 6.59
C SER A 117 4.30 -5.50 5.69
N ALA A 118 4.33 -5.70 4.37
CA ALA A 118 3.96 -4.67 3.39
C ALA A 118 2.49 -4.24 3.55
N THR A 119 1.58 -5.17 3.84
CA THR A 119 0.18 -4.86 4.14
C THR A 119 0.07 -3.92 5.34
N ALA A 120 0.80 -4.20 6.43
CA ALA A 120 0.79 -3.36 7.61
C ALA A 120 1.40 -1.97 7.37
N LEU A 121 2.55 -1.91 6.69
CA LEU A 121 3.28 -0.66 6.47
C LEU A 121 2.63 0.20 5.37
N CYS A 122 2.27 -0.38 4.24
CA CYS A 122 1.84 0.38 3.05
C CYS A 122 0.32 0.50 2.97
N ALA A 123 -0.45 -0.57 3.21
CA ALA A 123 -1.91 -0.52 3.11
C ALA A 123 -2.53 0.06 4.40
N CYS A 124 -2.24 -0.51 5.57
CA CYS A 124 -2.71 0.04 6.86
C CYS A 124 -2.06 1.38 7.18
N GLY A 125 -0.81 1.59 6.79
CA GLY A 125 -0.03 2.80 7.01
C GLY A 125 -0.72 4.09 6.56
N ILE A 126 -1.51 4.04 5.48
CA ILE A 126 -2.34 5.17 5.05
C ILE A 126 -3.20 5.71 6.21
N ALA A 127 -3.85 4.81 6.95
CA ALA A 127 -4.69 5.20 8.09
C ALA A 127 -3.86 5.83 9.23
N PHE A 128 -2.63 5.36 9.45
CA PHE A 128 -1.76 5.88 10.50
C PHE A 128 -1.25 7.29 10.16
N PHE A 129 -0.84 7.52 8.91
CA PHE A 129 -0.45 8.85 8.45
C PHE A 129 -1.64 9.81 8.42
N LEU A 130 -2.82 9.37 7.99
CA LEU A 130 -4.05 10.19 8.08
C LEU A 130 -4.40 10.52 9.53
N ARG A 131 -4.18 9.62 10.49
CA ARG A 131 -4.35 9.89 11.92
C ARG A 131 -3.37 10.95 12.43
N ALA A 132 -2.10 10.90 12.00
CA ALA A 132 -1.11 11.91 12.34
C ALA A 132 -1.49 13.29 11.75
N ILE A 133 -1.91 13.35 10.48
CA ILE A 133 -2.41 14.57 9.83
C ILE A 133 -3.62 15.13 10.59
N ARG A 134 -4.56 14.26 11.00
CA ARG A 134 -5.71 14.68 11.79
C ARG A 134 -5.30 15.27 13.14
N ALA A 135 -4.34 14.66 13.84
CA ALA A 135 -3.82 15.19 15.10
C ALA A 135 -3.16 16.56 14.89
N ALA A 136 -2.35 16.73 13.85
CA ALA A 136 -1.75 18.01 13.49
C ALA A 136 -2.83 19.08 13.20
N SER A 137 -3.89 18.73 12.46
CA SER A 137 -5.03 19.63 12.23
C SER A 137 -5.73 20.04 13.53
N GLN A 138 -5.91 19.11 14.48
CA GLN A 138 -6.50 19.43 15.79
C GLN A 138 -5.59 20.37 16.59
N GLY A 139 -4.28 20.15 16.56
CA GLY A 139 -3.30 21.07 17.15
C GLY A 139 -3.36 22.47 16.52
N GLY A 140 -3.47 22.55 15.20
CA GLY A 140 -3.66 23.80 14.46
C GLY A 140 -4.91 24.57 14.93
N THR A 141 -6.02 23.85 15.12
CA THR A 141 -7.26 24.45 15.65
C THR A 141 -7.05 24.95 17.09
N GLN A 142 -6.34 24.21 17.92
CA GLN A 142 -6.08 24.60 19.31
C GLN A 142 -5.25 25.89 19.43
N ILE A 143 -4.39 26.16 18.44
CA ILE A 143 -3.53 27.34 18.40
C ILE A 143 -4.16 28.50 17.61
N GLY A 144 -5.44 28.41 17.17
CA GLY A 144 -6.23 29.51 16.66
C GLY A 144 -6.65 29.47 15.20
N PHE A 145 -6.30 28.46 14.42
CA PHE A 145 -6.79 28.32 13.03
C PHE A 145 -8.20 27.74 12.97
N HIS A 146 -8.98 28.12 11.96
CA HIS A 146 -10.22 27.42 11.66
C HIS A 146 -9.94 25.98 11.22
N ALA A 147 -10.87 25.07 11.49
CA ALA A 147 -10.66 23.62 11.33
C ALA A 147 -10.32 23.20 9.88
N ASP A 148 -10.92 23.85 8.89
CA ASP A 148 -10.68 23.62 7.46
C ASP A 148 -9.30 24.14 7.02
N GLU A 149 -8.90 25.31 7.50
CA GLU A 149 -7.57 25.89 7.28
C GLU A 149 -6.49 25.01 7.91
N ALA A 150 -6.67 24.63 9.17
CA ALA A 150 -5.74 23.76 9.90
C ALA A 150 -5.58 22.41 9.19
N LEU A 151 -6.66 21.82 8.68
CA LEU A 151 -6.60 20.56 7.92
C LEU A 151 -5.84 20.72 6.61
N LYS A 152 -6.09 21.80 5.86
CA LYS A 152 -5.38 22.08 4.60
C LYS A 152 -3.89 22.29 4.83
N MET A 153 -3.53 23.05 5.86
CA MET A 153 -2.12 23.28 6.23
C MET A 153 -1.43 21.97 6.65
N ALA A 154 -2.03 21.21 7.54
CA ALA A 154 -1.47 19.94 8.02
C ALA A 154 -1.27 18.93 6.88
N ALA A 155 -2.25 18.79 6.00
CA ALA A 155 -2.16 17.89 4.84
C ALA A 155 -1.06 18.31 3.87
N GLN A 156 -0.96 19.60 3.54
CA GLN A 156 0.09 20.08 2.63
C GLN A 156 1.49 19.97 3.26
N THR A 157 1.63 20.23 4.55
CA THR A 157 2.89 20.08 5.28
C THR A 157 3.35 18.62 5.29
N ALA A 158 2.44 17.67 5.59
CA ALA A 158 2.74 16.25 5.56
C ALA A 158 3.15 15.77 4.15
N LYS A 159 2.44 16.24 3.11
CA LYS A 159 2.82 15.97 1.71
C LYS A 159 4.22 16.48 1.40
N GLY A 160 4.57 17.70 1.80
CA GLY A 160 5.91 18.27 1.61
C GLY A 160 6.98 17.47 2.33
N ALA A 161 6.74 17.07 3.59
CA ALA A 161 7.69 16.26 4.35
C ALA A 161 7.95 14.89 3.70
N ALA A 162 6.90 14.21 3.22
CA ALA A 162 7.03 12.95 2.50
C ALA A 162 7.79 13.13 1.17
N ALA A 163 7.47 14.19 0.40
CA ALA A 163 8.13 14.48 -0.87
C ALA A 163 9.64 14.72 -0.70
N LEU A 164 10.07 15.43 0.36
CA LEU A 164 11.49 15.61 0.66
C LEU A 164 12.26 14.30 0.80
N LEU A 165 11.64 13.27 1.40
CA LEU A 165 12.27 11.96 1.54
C LEU A 165 12.27 11.17 0.22
N VAL A 166 11.19 11.21 -0.52
CA VAL A 166 11.06 10.50 -1.80
C VAL A 166 12.02 11.07 -2.84
N GLU A 167 12.12 12.40 -2.96
CA GLU A 167 12.96 13.07 -3.94
C GLU A 167 14.44 13.06 -3.57
N HIS A 168 14.76 13.29 -2.29
CA HIS A 168 16.16 13.43 -1.86
C HIS A 168 16.79 12.10 -1.43
N GLY A 169 16.02 11.07 -1.10
CA GLY A 169 16.53 9.78 -0.61
C GLY A 169 17.34 9.87 0.69
N LYS A 170 17.17 10.96 1.47
CA LYS A 170 17.94 11.19 2.70
C LYS A 170 17.23 10.61 3.92
N HIS A 171 18.03 10.35 4.96
CA HIS A 171 17.47 9.91 6.23
C HIS A 171 16.58 11.01 6.85
N PRO A 172 15.40 10.68 7.43
CA PRO A 172 14.46 11.65 8.00
C PRO A 172 15.10 12.64 8.96
N GLU A 173 15.98 12.16 9.84
CA GLU A 173 16.66 13.04 10.83
C GLU A 173 17.47 14.17 10.17
N ARG A 174 18.03 13.96 8.98
CA ARG A 174 18.73 15.02 8.26
C ARG A 174 17.80 16.13 7.77
N GLU A 175 16.56 15.79 7.45
CA GLU A 175 15.56 16.80 7.08
C GLU A 175 14.99 17.50 8.33
N ILE A 176 14.85 16.77 9.45
CA ILE A 176 14.46 17.31 10.76
C ILE A 176 15.50 18.32 11.25
N ASP A 177 16.80 17.99 11.18
CA ASP A 177 17.88 18.86 11.61
C ASP A 177 17.88 20.22 10.90
N LYS A 178 17.49 20.27 9.62
CA LYS A 178 17.44 21.51 8.84
C LYS A 178 16.38 22.51 9.35
N VAL A 179 15.35 22.02 10.01
CA VAL A 179 14.26 22.84 10.55
C VAL A 179 14.31 22.97 12.07
N THR A 180 15.39 22.44 12.67
CA THR A 180 15.60 22.44 14.12
C THR A 180 16.76 23.39 14.48
N SER A 181 16.48 24.39 15.28
CA SER A 181 17.47 25.35 15.78
C SER A 181 17.62 25.25 17.30
N PRO A 182 18.81 25.66 17.87
CA PRO A 182 18.97 25.72 19.30
C PRO A 182 17.87 26.59 19.95
N GLU A 183 17.26 26.07 21.03
CA GLU A 183 16.15 26.72 21.76
C GLU A 183 14.90 27.01 20.90
N GLY A 184 14.83 26.41 19.69
CA GLY A 184 13.74 26.66 18.73
C GLY A 184 12.43 25.97 19.11
N CYS A 185 11.33 26.45 18.51
CA CYS A 185 9.99 25.87 18.73
C CYS A 185 9.88 24.42 18.18
N THR A 186 10.65 24.09 17.13
CA THR A 186 10.64 22.75 16.54
C THR A 186 11.17 21.70 17.52
N ILE A 187 12.34 21.93 18.13
CA ILE A 187 12.90 20.97 19.09
C ILE A 187 12.04 20.81 20.32
N ALA A 188 11.44 21.90 20.82
CA ALA A 188 10.52 21.84 21.96
C ALA A 188 9.29 20.96 21.63
N GLY A 189 8.70 21.14 20.45
CA GLY A 189 7.57 20.31 19.99
C GLY A 189 7.94 18.86 19.79
N LEU A 190 9.09 18.55 19.16
CA LEU A 190 9.58 17.17 18.94
C LEU A 190 9.78 16.45 20.28
N ASN A 191 10.45 17.10 21.25
CA ASN A 191 10.68 16.52 22.57
C ASN A 191 9.35 16.22 23.29
N GLU A 192 8.36 17.11 23.23
CA GLU A 192 7.06 16.84 23.83
C GLU A 192 6.34 15.68 23.16
N MET A 193 6.39 15.57 21.82
CA MET A 193 5.83 14.42 21.10
C MET A 193 6.49 13.10 21.52
N GLU A 194 7.83 13.08 21.65
CA GLU A 194 8.54 11.88 22.10
C GLU A 194 8.25 11.52 23.56
N HIS A 195 8.16 12.51 24.44
CA HIS A 195 7.74 12.28 25.86
C HIS A 195 6.34 11.67 25.96
N LYS A 196 5.43 12.00 25.02
CA LYS A 196 4.10 11.39 24.92
C LYS A 196 4.08 10.07 24.15
N GLY A 197 5.23 9.59 23.65
CA GLY A 197 5.41 8.30 23.02
C GLY A 197 4.92 8.21 21.58
N PHE A 198 5.02 9.29 20.81
CA PHE A 198 4.57 9.33 19.40
C PHE A 198 5.22 8.23 18.56
N SER A 199 6.55 8.14 18.57
CA SER A 199 7.28 7.11 17.82
C SER A 199 6.90 5.69 18.28
N SER A 200 6.81 5.48 19.59
CA SER A 200 6.40 4.18 20.14
C SER A 200 4.99 3.78 19.72
N ALA A 201 4.05 4.71 19.70
CA ALA A 201 2.67 4.46 19.28
C ALA A 201 2.60 4.07 17.79
N MET A 202 3.33 4.79 16.92
CA MET A 202 3.41 4.51 15.49
C MET A 202 4.02 3.13 15.23
N ILE A 203 5.17 2.82 15.84
CA ILE A 203 5.85 1.52 15.73
C ILE A 203 4.93 0.39 16.17
N ARG A 204 4.31 0.51 17.35
CA ARG A 204 3.41 -0.53 17.88
C ARG A 204 2.16 -0.70 17.02
N GLY A 205 1.62 0.38 16.46
CA GLY A 205 0.49 0.32 15.52
C GLY A 205 0.81 -0.54 14.30
N ILE A 206 1.97 -0.32 13.67
CA ILE A 206 2.44 -1.08 12.51
C ILE A 206 2.65 -2.56 12.87
N VAL A 207 3.39 -2.84 13.96
CA VAL A 207 3.69 -4.21 14.41
C VAL A 207 2.40 -4.98 14.77
N THR A 208 1.47 -4.33 15.48
CA THR A 208 0.18 -4.94 15.80
C THR A 208 -0.64 -5.26 14.56
N SER A 209 -0.62 -4.37 13.56
CA SER A 209 -1.32 -4.59 12.29
C SER A 209 -0.71 -5.76 11.50
N ALA A 210 0.62 -5.91 11.51
CA ALA A 210 1.28 -7.04 10.87
C ALA A 210 0.83 -8.37 11.51
N GLY A 211 0.89 -8.50 12.85
CA GLY A 211 0.44 -9.71 13.54
C GLY A 211 -1.06 -9.99 13.41
N LYS A 212 -1.89 -8.98 13.10
CA LYS A 212 -3.30 -9.18 12.78
C LYS A 212 -3.49 -9.64 11.33
N ALA A 213 -2.71 -9.08 10.41
CA ALA A 213 -2.77 -9.42 8.99
C ALA A 213 -2.36 -10.87 8.70
N GLU A 214 -1.45 -11.45 9.49
CA GLU A 214 -1.09 -12.88 9.44
C GLU A 214 -2.28 -13.84 9.67
N LYS A 215 -3.32 -13.36 10.32
CA LYS A 215 -4.48 -14.16 10.75
C LYS A 215 -5.72 -13.92 9.88
N LEU A 216 -5.58 -13.20 8.76
CA LEU A 216 -6.71 -12.85 7.90
C LEU A 216 -7.13 -13.99 6.96
N TYR A 217 -6.29 -15.02 6.79
CA TYR A 217 -6.55 -16.20 5.93
C TYR A 217 -6.04 -17.49 6.57
#